data_bed2ac4adb57f49239601fe43cd31471
#
_entry.id   bed2ac4adb57f49239601fe43cd31471
#
_cell.length_a   1.000
_cell.length_b   1.000
_cell.length_c   1.000
_cell.angle_alpha   90.00
_cell.angle_beta   90.00
_cell.angle_gamma   90.00
#
_symmetry.space_group_name_H-M   'P 1'
#
loop_
_entity.id
_entity.type
_entity.pdbx_description
1 polymer ?
#
loop_
_entity_poly.entity_id
_entity_poly.type
_entity_poly.pdbx_seq_one_letter_code
_entity_poly.pdbx_strand_id
1 'polypeptide(L)'
;SRPEVDQERLGMTGRSGGGAYSWTVAALDDRVKVVVPVAGITDLQNQVVDGCVEGHCDCMFFVNTYRWDFPLMAALIAPRPLLFSNSDKDNIFPLDGANRAPGVVDHGRAARRHARPASAGVPLVQSLA
;
A
#
# COMPACT_ATOMS: atom_id res chain seq x y z
N SER A 1 2.38 16.17 22.18
CA SER A 1 1.48 16.49 21.07
C SER A 1 1.45 18.00 20.84
N ARG A 2 1.31 18.42 19.60
CA ARG A 2 1.19 19.83 19.24
C ARG A 2 -0.29 20.22 19.31
N PRO A 3 -0.66 21.34 19.93
CA PRO A 3 -2.05 21.71 20.12
C PRO A 3 -2.79 22.01 18.80
N GLU A 4 -2.05 22.34 17.74
CA GLU A 4 -2.57 22.61 16.39
C GLU A 4 -2.87 21.33 15.58
N VAL A 5 -2.53 20.16 16.10
CA VAL A 5 -2.74 18.87 15.40
C VAL A 5 -3.97 18.18 15.96
N ASP A 6 -4.92 17.87 15.07
CA ASP A 6 -6.06 17.02 15.40
C ASP A 6 -5.65 15.55 15.39
N GLN A 7 -5.52 14.98 16.59
CA GLN A 7 -5.06 13.60 16.76
C GLN A 7 -6.08 12.55 16.31
N GLU A 8 -7.35 12.91 16.17
CA GLU A 8 -8.41 12.02 15.70
C GLU A 8 -8.49 11.95 14.17
N ARG A 9 -7.76 12.82 13.47
CA ARG A 9 -7.77 12.92 12.01
C ARG A 9 -6.36 12.82 11.40
N LEU A 10 -5.58 11.87 11.88
CA LEU A 10 -4.25 11.64 11.36
C LEU A 10 -4.30 10.86 10.05
N GLY A 11 -3.65 11.38 9.03
CA GLY A 11 -3.41 10.68 7.76
C GLY A 11 -1.92 10.56 7.48
N MET A 12 -1.55 9.55 6.68
CA MET A 12 -0.17 9.37 6.25
C MET A 12 -0.07 9.24 4.74
N THR A 13 0.96 9.84 4.19
CA THR A 13 1.37 9.68 2.80
C THR A 13 2.88 9.79 2.71
N GLY A 14 3.43 9.29 1.62
CA GLY A 14 4.85 9.40 1.33
C GLY A 14 5.17 8.66 0.05
N ARG A 15 6.30 9.01 -0.57
CA ARG A 15 6.76 8.40 -1.81
C ARG A 15 7.97 7.51 -1.57
N SER A 16 8.09 6.41 -2.33
CA SER A 16 9.21 5.46 -2.26
C SER A 16 9.37 4.91 -0.83
N GLY A 17 10.51 5.08 -0.20
CA GLY A 17 10.69 4.73 1.22
C GLY A 17 9.66 5.37 2.13
N GLY A 18 9.26 6.63 1.89
CA GLY A 18 8.15 7.28 2.62
C GLY A 18 6.80 6.60 2.38
N GLY A 19 6.58 6.04 1.19
CA GLY A 19 5.41 5.21 0.90
C GLY A 19 5.43 3.91 1.68
N ALA A 20 6.56 3.21 1.72
CA ALA A 20 6.75 2.00 2.50
C ALA A 20 6.52 2.24 4.00
N TYR A 21 7.09 3.30 4.56
CA TYR A 21 6.84 3.67 5.94
C TYR A 21 5.38 4.04 6.20
N SER A 22 4.71 4.69 5.25
CA SER A 22 3.31 5.11 5.45
C SER A 22 2.39 3.93 5.70
N TRP A 23 2.42 2.90 4.86
CA TRP A 23 1.56 1.74 5.08
C TRP A 23 2.04 0.85 6.23
N THR A 24 3.35 0.73 6.44
CA THR A 24 3.90 -0.06 7.57
C THR A 24 3.49 0.54 8.91
N VAL A 25 3.64 1.86 9.08
CA VAL A 25 3.21 2.54 10.31
C VAL A 25 1.70 2.44 10.49
N ALA A 26 0.93 2.64 9.42
CA ALA A 26 -0.53 2.52 9.50
C ALA A 26 -1.00 1.10 9.85
N ALA A 27 -0.26 0.07 9.43
CA ALA A 27 -0.56 -1.32 9.81
C ALA A 27 -0.33 -1.57 11.31
N LEU A 28 0.58 -0.82 11.95
CA LEU A 28 0.97 -0.99 13.35
C LEU A 28 0.31 0.02 14.30
N ASP A 29 -0.22 1.12 13.79
CA ASP A 29 -0.77 2.22 14.58
C ASP A 29 -2.18 2.60 14.10
N ASP A 30 -3.19 2.29 14.89
CA ASP A 30 -4.60 2.53 14.61
C ASP A 30 -5.03 4.01 14.72
N ARG A 31 -4.16 4.87 15.24
CA ARG A 31 -4.38 6.32 15.22
C ARG A 31 -4.31 6.89 13.82
N VAL A 32 -3.60 6.25 12.90
CA VAL A 32 -3.59 6.63 11.48
C VAL A 32 -4.92 6.25 10.86
N LYS A 33 -5.74 7.22 10.48
CA LYS A 33 -7.12 7.01 10.00
C LYS A 33 -7.22 6.79 8.49
N VAL A 34 -6.26 7.30 7.73
CA VAL A 34 -6.20 7.15 6.26
C VAL A 34 -4.75 7.10 5.82
N VAL A 35 -4.44 6.30 4.81
CA VAL A 35 -3.08 6.22 4.28
C VAL A 35 -3.06 6.13 2.75
N VAL A 36 -2.16 6.91 2.15
CA VAL A 36 -1.96 6.97 0.69
C VAL A 36 -0.47 6.82 0.39
N PRO A 37 0.07 5.59 0.38
CA PRO A 37 1.44 5.35 -0.03
C PRO A 37 1.59 5.52 -1.55
N VAL A 38 2.68 6.18 -1.97
CA VAL A 38 2.99 6.42 -3.38
C VAL A 38 4.27 5.68 -3.75
N ALA A 39 4.22 4.78 -4.72
CA ALA A 39 5.37 3.98 -5.16
C ALA A 39 6.15 3.38 -3.97
N GLY A 40 5.46 2.69 -3.09
CA GLY A 40 6.02 2.21 -1.82
C GLY A 40 5.59 0.80 -1.43
N ILE A 41 4.95 0.05 -2.33
CA ILE A 41 4.58 -1.35 -2.08
C ILE A 41 4.73 -2.18 -3.36
N THR A 42 5.19 -3.39 -3.17
CA THR A 42 5.16 -4.50 -4.11
C THR A 42 4.92 -5.76 -3.28
N ASP A 43 5.31 -6.94 -3.76
CA ASP A 43 5.31 -8.17 -2.96
C ASP A 43 6.69 -8.82 -2.92
N LEU A 44 6.84 -9.88 -2.15
CA LEU A 44 8.11 -10.61 -2.04
C LEU A 44 8.48 -11.34 -3.33
N GLN A 45 7.51 -11.67 -4.19
CA GLN A 45 7.80 -12.22 -5.51
C GLN A 45 8.61 -11.21 -6.33
N ASN A 46 8.10 -10.00 -6.50
CA ASN A 46 8.82 -8.97 -7.24
C ASN A 46 10.13 -8.57 -6.55
N GLN A 47 10.10 -8.41 -5.23
CA GLN A 47 11.26 -7.91 -4.51
C GLN A 47 12.42 -8.90 -4.53
N VAL A 48 12.17 -10.18 -4.28
CA VAL A 48 13.22 -11.19 -4.07
C VAL A 48 13.44 -12.05 -5.30
N VAL A 49 12.38 -12.59 -5.90
CA VAL A 49 12.48 -13.55 -7.01
C VAL A 49 12.76 -12.82 -8.32
N ASP A 50 12.05 -11.73 -8.58
CA ASP A 50 12.21 -10.96 -9.81
C ASP A 50 13.35 -9.90 -9.69
N GLY A 51 13.99 -9.81 -8.52
CA GLY A 51 15.16 -8.98 -8.30
C GLY A 51 14.90 -7.49 -8.23
N CYS A 52 13.65 -7.05 -8.04
CA CYS A 52 13.32 -5.63 -7.93
C CYS A 52 13.88 -4.96 -6.67
N VAL A 53 14.46 -5.72 -5.74
CA VAL A 53 15.13 -5.18 -4.55
C VAL A 53 16.32 -4.29 -4.90
N GLU A 54 16.94 -4.49 -6.05
CA GLU A 54 17.97 -3.60 -6.55
C GLU A 54 17.38 -2.20 -6.80
N GLY A 55 17.99 -1.18 -6.21
CA GLY A 55 17.50 0.20 -6.28
C GLY A 55 16.50 0.58 -5.19
N HIS A 56 16.00 -0.38 -4.40
CA HIS A 56 15.30 -0.06 -3.16
C HIS A 56 16.27 0.51 -2.11
N CYS A 57 15.80 1.46 -1.32
CA CYS A 57 16.47 1.79 -0.08
C CYS A 57 16.20 0.71 0.97
N ASP A 58 16.95 0.71 2.07
CA ASP A 58 16.84 -0.30 3.17
C ASP A 58 15.45 -0.34 3.83
N CYS A 59 14.59 0.62 3.52
CA CYS A 59 13.26 0.76 4.11
C CYS A 59 12.31 -0.44 3.85
N MET A 60 12.63 -1.29 2.90
CA MET A 60 11.83 -2.49 2.61
C MET A 60 12.41 -3.75 3.28
N PHE A 61 13.52 -3.62 4.01
CA PHE A 61 14.17 -4.75 4.64
C PHE A 61 13.77 -4.85 6.11
N PHE A 62 13.24 -6.00 6.51
CA PHE A 62 12.90 -6.28 7.91
C PHE A 62 13.05 -7.76 8.24
N VAL A 63 13.19 -8.08 9.52
CA VAL A 63 13.20 -9.47 9.99
C VAL A 63 11.79 -10.04 9.86
N ASN A 64 11.62 -11.05 9.01
CA ASN A 64 10.33 -11.63 8.68
C ASN A 64 10.25 -13.10 9.12
N THR A 65 10.28 -13.32 10.41
CA THR A 65 10.22 -14.65 11.04
C THR A 65 8.94 -15.40 10.67
N TYR A 66 7.83 -14.70 10.49
CA TYR A 66 6.52 -15.29 10.18
C TYR A 66 6.29 -15.48 8.68
N ARG A 67 7.23 -15.06 7.83
CA ARG A 67 7.13 -15.15 6.36
C ARG A 67 5.89 -14.45 5.79
N TRP A 68 5.51 -13.33 6.37
CA TRP A 68 4.42 -12.51 5.86
C TRP A 68 4.86 -11.73 4.63
N ASP A 69 3.99 -11.69 3.64
CA ASP A 69 4.19 -10.83 2.49
C ASP A 69 3.67 -9.41 2.78
N PHE A 70 4.20 -8.42 2.09
CA PHE A 70 3.80 -7.01 2.26
C PHE A 70 2.30 -6.78 2.04
N PRO A 71 1.65 -7.39 1.02
CA PRO A 71 0.20 -7.32 0.87
C PRO A 71 -0.59 -7.80 2.09
N LEU A 72 -0.12 -8.86 2.73
CA LEU A 72 -0.76 -9.40 3.93
C LEU A 72 -0.61 -8.44 5.13
N MET A 73 0.57 -7.82 5.26
CA MET A 73 0.80 -6.82 6.29
C MET A 73 -0.05 -5.56 6.06
N ALA A 74 -0.16 -5.11 4.81
CA ALA A 74 -1.01 -3.98 4.45
C ALA A 74 -2.50 -4.25 4.72
N ALA A 75 -2.93 -5.50 4.65
CA ALA A 75 -4.31 -5.89 5.00
C ALA A 75 -4.66 -5.64 6.48
N LEU A 76 -3.67 -5.50 7.38
CA LEU A 76 -3.90 -5.11 8.78
C LEU A 76 -4.44 -3.68 8.93
N ILE A 77 -4.34 -2.86 7.89
CA ILE A 77 -4.90 -1.50 7.91
C ILE A 77 -6.44 -1.54 7.89
N ALA A 78 -7.03 -2.59 7.33
CA ALA A 78 -8.50 -2.69 7.26
C ALA A 78 -9.15 -2.58 8.65
N PRO A 79 -10.33 -1.95 8.78
CA PRO A 79 -11.17 -1.38 7.71
C PRO A 79 -10.86 0.08 7.37
N ARG A 80 -9.72 0.63 7.79
CA ARG A 80 -9.33 2.02 7.53
C ARG A 80 -9.02 2.22 6.03
N PRO A 81 -9.33 3.41 5.47
CA PRO A 81 -9.05 3.70 4.06
C PRO A 81 -7.56 3.59 3.72
N LEU A 82 -7.27 2.83 2.66
CA LEU A 82 -5.95 2.62 2.11
C LEU A 82 -6.02 2.74 0.59
N LEU A 83 -5.21 3.64 0.02
CA LEU A 83 -5.09 3.83 -1.42
C LEU A 83 -3.63 3.74 -1.84
N PHE A 84 -3.25 2.70 -2.57
CA PHE A 84 -1.94 2.62 -3.20
C PHE A 84 -1.91 3.38 -4.52
N SER A 85 -0.89 4.23 -4.69
CA SER A 85 -0.64 4.97 -5.92
C SER A 85 0.70 4.54 -6.50
N ASN A 86 0.69 3.54 -7.38
CA ASN A 86 1.88 3.07 -8.10
C ASN A 86 1.76 3.40 -9.59
N SER A 87 2.91 3.55 -10.25
CA SER A 87 2.99 3.75 -11.70
C SER A 87 3.08 2.41 -12.43
N ASP A 88 2.47 2.33 -13.62
CA ASP A 88 2.60 1.20 -14.54
C ASP A 88 3.99 1.07 -15.19
N LYS A 89 4.84 2.09 -15.00
CA LYS A 89 6.22 2.16 -15.51
C LYS A 89 7.26 2.12 -14.39
N ASP A 90 6.85 1.78 -13.18
CA ASP A 90 7.76 1.68 -12.03
C ASP A 90 8.43 0.30 -12.02
N ASN A 91 9.74 0.27 -12.24
CA ASN A 91 10.52 -0.96 -12.22
C ASN A 91 10.96 -1.37 -10.82
N ILE A 92 10.82 -0.48 -9.83
CA ILE A 92 11.20 -0.73 -8.44
C ILE A 92 9.99 -1.24 -7.65
N PHE A 93 8.81 -0.70 -7.93
CA PHE A 93 7.53 -1.14 -7.36
C PHE A 93 6.57 -1.57 -8.47
N PRO A 94 6.81 -2.72 -9.12
CA PRO A 94 5.98 -3.17 -10.23
C PRO A 94 4.51 -3.31 -9.84
N LEU A 95 3.65 -2.94 -10.76
CA LEU A 95 2.21 -2.86 -10.51
C LEU A 95 1.56 -4.24 -10.32
N ASP A 96 2.13 -5.28 -10.90
CA ASP A 96 1.62 -6.65 -10.76
C ASP A 96 1.77 -7.15 -9.31
N GLY A 97 2.89 -6.87 -8.64
CA GLY A 97 3.06 -7.16 -7.21
C GLY A 97 2.15 -6.30 -6.34
N ALA A 98 2.04 -5.01 -6.65
CA ALA A 98 1.09 -4.14 -5.95
C ALA A 98 -0.36 -4.61 -6.12
N ASN A 99 -0.74 -5.10 -7.29
CA ASN A 99 -2.10 -5.60 -7.59
C ASN A 99 -2.42 -6.94 -6.88
N ARG A 100 -1.43 -7.67 -6.39
CA ARG A 100 -1.65 -8.83 -5.54
C ARG A 100 -1.99 -8.43 -4.10
N ALA A 101 -1.77 -7.16 -3.74
CA ALA A 101 -2.19 -6.63 -2.44
C ALA A 101 -3.72 -6.50 -2.37
N PRO A 102 -4.38 -6.95 -1.29
CA PRO A 102 -5.80 -6.76 -1.10
C PRO A 102 -6.15 -5.26 -1.12
N GLY A 103 -7.12 -4.87 -1.95
CA GLY A 103 -7.65 -3.51 -1.96
C GLY A 103 -6.89 -2.48 -2.79
N VAL A 104 -5.93 -2.89 -3.63
CA VAL A 104 -5.27 -1.97 -4.57
C VAL A 104 -6.23 -1.55 -5.68
N VAL A 105 -6.40 -0.24 -5.85
CA VAL A 105 -7.07 0.34 -7.03
C VAL A 105 -6.00 0.79 -8.00
N ASP A 106 -5.93 0.10 -9.14
CA ASP A 106 -5.14 0.51 -10.28
C ASP A 106 -5.84 1.66 -11.03
N HIS A 107 -5.35 2.88 -10.86
CA HIS A 107 -5.90 4.05 -11.55
C HIS A 107 -5.76 3.97 -13.10
N GLY A 108 -4.79 3.21 -13.60
CA GLY A 108 -4.66 2.94 -15.05
C GLY A 108 -5.72 1.97 -15.58
N ARG A 109 -6.25 1.10 -14.72
CA ARG A 109 -7.28 0.11 -15.04
C ARG A 109 -8.70 0.52 -14.64
N ALA A 110 -8.87 1.43 -13.71
CA ALA A 110 -10.19 1.92 -13.29
C ALA A 110 -10.97 2.50 -14.47
N ALA A 111 -10.28 3.13 -15.42
CA ALA A 111 -10.90 3.61 -16.67
C ALA A 111 -11.38 2.49 -17.60
N ARG A 112 -10.98 1.22 -17.41
CA ARG A 112 -11.35 0.08 -18.26
C ARG A 112 -12.26 -0.95 -17.61
N ARG A 113 -12.63 -0.83 -16.33
CA ARG A 113 -13.41 -1.81 -15.58
C ARG A 113 -14.85 -1.43 -15.25
N HIS A 114 -15.49 -0.57 -16.04
CA HIS A 114 -16.95 -0.42 -15.94
C HIS A 114 -17.75 -1.60 -16.54
N ALA A 115 -17.15 -2.78 -16.74
CA ALA A 115 -17.78 -3.90 -17.41
C ALA A 115 -17.62 -5.28 -16.74
N ARG A 116 -17.53 -5.36 -15.38
CA ARG A 116 -17.67 -6.66 -14.71
C ARG A 116 -18.26 -6.54 -13.31
N PRO A 117 -19.26 -7.40 -12.94
CA PRO A 117 -19.84 -7.37 -11.60
C PRO A 117 -18.86 -7.90 -10.55
N ALA A 118 -18.80 -7.21 -9.41
CA ALA A 118 -18.00 -7.58 -8.26
C ALA A 118 -18.55 -8.85 -7.60
N SER A 119 -17.73 -9.88 -7.52
CA SER A 119 -17.92 -10.94 -6.52
C SER A 119 -17.39 -10.42 -5.17
N ALA A 120 -18.14 -10.71 -4.12
CA ALA A 120 -17.98 -10.16 -2.78
C ALA A 120 -16.54 -10.34 -2.23
N GLY A 121 -15.79 -9.26 -2.17
CA GLY A 121 -14.60 -9.10 -1.37
C GLY A 121 -14.77 -7.85 -0.53
N VAL A 122 -14.28 -7.88 0.69
CA VAL A 122 -14.34 -6.78 1.65
C VAL A 122 -13.85 -5.48 0.99
N PRO A 123 -14.60 -4.39 0.96
CA PRO A 123 -14.17 -3.16 0.33
C PRO A 123 -13.10 -2.48 1.19
N LEU A 124 -11.85 -2.62 0.79
CA LEU A 124 -10.71 -1.95 1.45
C LEU A 124 -10.44 -0.54 0.90
N VAL A 125 -11.19 -0.10 -0.09
CA VAL A 125 -10.95 1.20 -0.73
C VAL A 125 -12.26 1.94 -0.95
N GLN A 126 -12.42 3.06 -0.26
CA GLN A 126 -13.36 4.10 -0.67
C GLN A 126 -12.60 5.17 -1.45
N SER A 127 -13.03 5.43 -2.69
CA SER A 127 -12.58 6.58 -3.45
C SER A 127 -13.05 7.84 -2.74
N LEU A 128 -12.10 8.68 -2.33
CA LEU A 128 -12.42 10.04 -1.92
C LEU A 128 -12.56 10.87 -3.20
N ALA A 129 -13.80 11.22 -3.56
CA ALA A 129 -14.08 12.26 -4.52
C ALA A 129 -13.90 13.63 -3.87
#